data_f6bf16639f840b8f4a2061c3067c811f
#
_entry.id   f6bf16639f840b8f4a2061c3067c811f
#
_cell.length_a   1.000
_cell.length_b   1.000
_cell.length_c   1.000
_cell.angle_alpha   90.00
_cell.angle_beta   90.00
_cell.angle_gamma   90.00
#
_symmetry.space_group_name_H-M   'P 1'
#
loop_
_entity.id
_entity.type
_entity.pdbx_description
1 polymer ?
#
loop_
_entity_poly.entity_id
_entity_poly.type
_entity_poly.pdbx_seq_one_letter_code
_entity_poly.pdbx_strand_id
1 'polypeptide(L)'
;MLITGIMALPSFGQESFNAENGGLNYVLPADNGYYFLCSGHIYFWNGDVTKQAVPLCSRPNCSHTTEDCAAMIRDASQKMYKVDDGFYVLSTWPREDSKTGEKMMPIWRVQNDGSGKEIVGEIPDASAVNYTVFQDKIYYTMEDIRTDGNYQFSVWQMSLDGKEKKQIWQGDLYSGYISTLQGIGEWLYVSESGCEEAIDWTNEDNIDFEKLPTRTNWLKQENQKKKRKMIYLK
;
A
#
# COMPACT_ATOMS: atom_id res chain seq x y z
N MET A 1 24.55 46.62 -12.52
CA MET A 1 23.10 46.34 -12.51
C MET A 1 22.93 44.83 -12.61
N LEU A 2 22.86 44.16 -11.45
CA LEU A 2 22.71 42.69 -11.36
C LEU A 2 21.23 42.39 -11.28
N ILE A 3 20.69 41.74 -12.29
CA ILE A 3 19.32 41.20 -12.29
C ILE A 3 19.36 39.83 -11.64
N THR A 4 18.98 39.76 -10.37
CA THR A 4 18.73 38.53 -9.67
C THR A 4 17.37 38.01 -10.11
N GLY A 5 17.36 37.10 -11.07
CA GLY A 5 16.18 36.34 -11.44
C GLY A 5 15.84 35.36 -10.34
N ILE A 6 14.82 35.65 -9.54
CA ILE A 6 14.18 34.73 -8.66
C ILE A 6 13.39 33.78 -9.56
N MET A 7 13.91 32.58 -9.79
CA MET A 7 13.10 31.49 -10.33
C MET A 7 12.07 31.11 -9.26
N ALA A 8 10.83 31.56 -9.47
CA ALA A 8 9.70 31.00 -8.75
C ALA A 8 9.64 29.51 -9.08
N LEU A 9 9.91 28.68 -8.09
CA LEU A 9 9.59 27.27 -8.18
C LEU A 9 8.08 27.19 -8.46
N PRO A 10 7.64 26.35 -9.41
CA PRO A 10 6.22 26.16 -9.62
C PRO A 10 5.62 25.76 -8.28
N SER A 11 4.64 26.52 -7.82
CA SER A 11 3.76 26.09 -6.75
C SER A 11 3.10 24.82 -7.28
N PHE A 12 3.57 23.67 -6.86
CA PHE A 12 2.80 22.45 -6.98
C PHE A 12 1.53 22.75 -6.21
N GLY A 13 0.43 22.92 -6.97
CA GLY A 13 -0.87 23.16 -6.42
C GLY A 13 -1.10 22.14 -5.33
N GLN A 14 -1.71 22.59 -4.26
CA GLN A 14 -2.15 21.79 -3.11
C GLN A 14 -3.35 20.92 -3.49
N GLU A 15 -3.29 20.31 -4.68
CA GLU A 15 -4.19 19.24 -5.05
C GLU A 15 -3.73 18.02 -4.25
N SER A 16 -4.37 17.92 -3.09
CA SER A 16 -4.59 16.70 -2.32
C SER A 16 -3.77 15.50 -2.83
N PHE A 17 -2.60 15.28 -2.24
CA PHE A 17 -2.05 13.93 -2.12
C PHE A 17 -2.98 13.13 -1.19
N ASN A 18 -4.25 13.08 -1.54
CA ASN A 18 -5.23 12.24 -0.91
C ASN A 18 -4.89 10.80 -1.27
N ALA A 19 -5.32 9.87 -0.47
CA ALA A 19 -5.32 8.44 -0.76
C ALA A 19 -5.85 8.10 -2.18
N GLU A 20 -6.55 9.03 -2.80
CA GLU A 20 -7.11 8.96 -4.16
C GLU A 20 -6.04 8.93 -5.27
N ASN A 21 -4.84 9.47 -5.05
CA ASN A 21 -3.87 9.67 -6.14
C ASN A 21 -2.70 8.68 -6.16
N GLY A 22 -2.69 7.67 -5.27
CA GLY A 22 -1.74 6.55 -5.31
C GLY A 22 -0.26 6.93 -5.46
N GLY A 23 0.12 8.14 -5.02
CA GLY A 23 1.50 8.63 -5.08
C GLY A 23 2.44 7.77 -4.25
N LEU A 24 3.75 7.92 -4.46
CA LEU A 24 4.77 7.33 -3.61
C LEU A 24 4.59 7.88 -2.19
N ASN A 25 3.99 7.08 -1.33
CA ASN A 25 3.47 7.51 -0.03
C ASN A 25 4.51 7.47 1.08
N TYR A 26 5.78 7.72 0.75
CA TYR A 26 6.85 7.85 1.77
C TYR A 26 6.80 9.20 2.48
N VAL A 27 6.30 10.23 1.79
CA VAL A 27 6.23 11.60 2.28
C VAL A 27 4.82 12.12 2.04
N LEU A 28 4.16 12.54 3.10
CA LEU A 28 2.83 13.11 3.06
C LEU A 28 2.84 14.54 3.57
N PRO A 29 2.11 15.46 2.93
CA PRO A 29 2.02 16.83 3.39
C PRO A 29 1.23 16.92 4.71
N ALA A 30 1.65 17.83 5.58
CA ALA A 30 0.95 18.30 6.75
C ALA A 30 0.67 19.81 6.60
N ASP A 31 -0.16 20.40 7.47
CA ASP A 31 -0.50 21.82 7.41
C ASP A 31 0.73 22.72 7.54
N ASN A 32 1.75 22.28 8.28
CA ASN A 32 2.95 23.05 8.59
C ASN A 32 4.23 22.21 8.44
N GLY A 33 4.26 21.26 7.49
CA GLY A 33 5.42 20.40 7.28
C GLY A 33 5.11 19.15 6.51
N TYR A 34 5.81 18.07 6.85
CA TYR A 34 5.71 16.80 6.17
C TYR A 34 5.81 15.64 7.15
N TYR A 35 5.03 14.61 6.90
CA TYR A 35 5.22 13.30 7.53
C TYR A 35 5.99 12.40 6.58
N PHE A 36 6.88 11.59 7.09
CA PHE A 36 7.57 10.60 6.28
C PHE A 36 7.92 9.34 7.07
N LEU A 37 8.00 8.23 6.36
CA LEU A 37 8.33 6.93 6.90
C LEU A 37 9.80 6.63 6.60
N CYS A 38 10.58 6.36 7.64
CA CYS A 38 11.98 6.00 7.53
C CYS A 38 12.37 4.97 8.59
N SER A 39 12.98 3.86 8.16
CA SER A 39 13.48 2.80 9.05
C SER A 39 12.43 2.34 10.09
N GLY A 40 11.20 2.13 9.64
CA GLY A 40 10.12 1.67 10.52
C GLY A 40 9.57 2.73 11.48
N HIS A 41 9.91 4.01 11.29
CA HIS A 41 9.38 5.09 12.11
C HIS A 41 8.71 6.14 11.25
N ILE A 42 7.60 6.66 11.73
CA ILE A 42 6.95 7.86 11.17
C ILE A 42 7.56 9.08 11.84
N TYR A 43 8.04 10.02 11.04
CA TYR A 43 8.60 11.28 11.46
C TYR A 43 7.73 12.44 11.00
N PHE A 44 7.77 13.51 11.75
CA PHE A 44 7.31 14.83 11.35
C PHE A 44 8.50 15.78 11.17
N TRP A 45 8.47 16.58 10.09
CA TRP A 45 9.43 17.64 9.83
C TRP A 45 8.68 18.90 9.38
N ASN A 46 8.97 20.02 10.01
CA ASN A 46 8.30 21.30 9.76
C ASN A 46 8.81 22.06 8.54
N GLY A 47 9.65 21.45 7.69
CA GLY A 47 10.20 22.09 6.50
C GLY A 47 11.42 23.01 6.76
N ASP A 48 11.81 23.24 8.01
CA ASP A 48 12.97 24.05 8.37
C ASP A 48 14.25 23.20 8.26
N VAL A 49 15.09 23.53 7.28
CA VAL A 49 16.34 22.79 7.01
C VAL A 49 17.34 22.85 8.15
N THR A 50 17.17 23.77 9.10
CA THR A 50 18.01 23.86 10.31
C THR A 50 17.56 22.97 11.44
N LYS A 51 16.39 22.34 11.32
CA LYS A 51 15.79 21.47 12.35
C LYS A 51 15.76 20.03 11.88
N GLN A 52 15.96 19.15 12.82
CA GLN A 52 15.82 17.71 12.59
C GLN A 52 14.34 17.30 12.61
N ALA A 53 14.02 16.28 11.84
CA ALA A 53 12.75 15.59 11.95
C ALA A 53 12.62 14.92 13.31
N VAL A 54 11.41 14.88 13.83
CA VAL A 54 11.10 14.26 15.12
C VAL A 54 10.19 13.05 14.93
N PRO A 55 10.39 11.96 15.68
CA PRO A 55 9.46 10.84 15.66
C PRO A 55 8.05 11.29 16.03
N LEU A 56 7.04 10.82 15.31
CA LEU A 56 5.63 11.14 15.56
C LEU A 56 5.12 10.40 16.80
N CYS A 57 5.56 10.86 17.97
CA CYS A 57 5.20 10.29 19.25
C CYS A 57 5.12 11.39 20.30
N SER A 58 3.94 11.59 20.87
CA SER A 58 3.67 12.62 21.88
C SER A 58 3.99 12.16 23.33
N ARG A 59 4.42 10.89 23.50
CA ARG A 59 4.71 10.34 24.83
C ARG A 59 5.98 10.96 25.42
N PRO A 60 5.90 11.59 26.60
CA PRO A 60 7.09 12.13 27.28
C PRO A 60 8.13 11.04 27.57
N ASN A 61 9.40 11.36 27.36
CA ASN A 61 10.53 10.46 27.63
C ASN A 61 10.50 9.11 26.86
N CYS A 62 9.81 9.06 25.73
CA CYS A 62 9.83 7.87 24.87
C CYS A 62 11.20 7.72 24.23
N SER A 63 11.82 6.54 24.33
CA SER A 63 13.09 6.24 23.67
C SER A 63 12.93 6.00 22.16
N HIS A 64 11.68 5.84 21.68
CA HIS A 64 11.32 5.49 20.31
C HIS A 64 11.94 4.18 19.77
N THR A 65 12.33 3.26 20.66
CA THR A 65 13.00 2.01 20.29
C THR A 65 12.16 0.75 20.52
N THR A 66 10.94 0.92 21.04
CA THR A 66 10.06 -0.21 21.36
C THR A 66 8.74 -0.11 20.62
N GLU A 67 8.07 -1.24 20.45
CA GLU A 67 6.76 -1.31 19.78
C GLU A 67 5.65 -0.52 20.48
N ASP A 68 5.84 -0.12 21.73
CA ASP A 68 4.93 0.77 22.44
C ASP A 68 4.96 2.22 21.91
N CYS A 69 6.00 2.60 21.18
CA CYS A 69 6.10 3.92 20.59
C CYS A 69 5.07 4.09 19.47
N ALA A 70 4.28 5.16 19.50
CA ALA A 70 3.29 5.46 18.45
C ALA A 70 3.93 5.58 17.06
N ALA A 71 5.12 6.17 16.99
CA ALA A 71 5.83 6.36 15.73
C ALA A 71 6.44 5.08 15.15
N MET A 72 6.65 4.03 15.97
CA MET A 72 7.36 2.84 15.53
C MET A 72 6.41 1.80 14.95
N ILE A 73 6.60 1.44 13.70
CA ILE A 73 5.93 0.32 13.02
C ILE A 73 7.02 -0.65 12.57
N ARG A 74 7.10 -1.79 13.22
CA ARG A 74 8.11 -2.79 12.89
C ARG A 74 7.93 -3.28 11.45
N ASP A 75 9.04 -3.28 10.69
CA ASP A 75 9.06 -3.67 9.29
C ASP A 75 7.88 -3.05 8.49
N ALA A 76 7.69 -1.74 8.68
CA ALA A 76 6.69 -0.99 7.95
C ALA A 76 6.92 -1.13 6.45
N SER A 77 5.86 -1.41 5.71
CA SER A 77 5.90 -1.29 4.26
C SER A 77 6.29 0.15 3.89
N GLN A 78 6.84 0.30 2.70
CA GLN A 78 7.27 1.62 2.23
C GLN A 78 6.11 2.56 1.86
N LYS A 79 4.87 2.25 2.23
CA LYS A 79 3.68 3.02 1.89
C LYS A 79 2.94 3.44 3.15
N MET A 80 2.61 4.71 3.22
CA MET A 80 1.82 5.31 4.26
C MET A 80 0.64 6.05 3.63
N TYR A 81 -0.56 5.82 4.10
CA TYR A 81 -1.79 6.43 3.55
C TYR A 81 -2.40 7.37 4.58
N LYS A 82 -2.50 8.66 4.21
CA LYS A 82 -3.13 9.66 5.07
C LYS A 82 -4.65 9.46 5.09
N VAL A 83 -5.22 9.52 6.26
CA VAL A 83 -6.66 9.61 6.53
C VAL A 83 -6.90 10.83 7.44
N ASP A 84 -8.15 11.20 7.69
CA ASP A 84 -8.51 12.48 8.32
C ASP A 84 -7.68 12.82 9.56
N ASP A 85 -7.48 11.87 10.47
CA ASP A 85 -6.82 12.07 11.76
C ASP A 85 -5.56 11.22 11.95
N GLY A 86 -5.04 10.61 10.88
CA GLY A 86 -3.87 9.75 11.01
C GLY A 86 -3.37 9.13 9.72
N PHE A 87 -2.78 7.96 9.86
CA PHE A 87 -2.15 7.21 8.78
C PHE A 87 -2.46 5.74 8.89
N TYR A 88 -2.67 5.08 7.76
CA TYR A 88 -2.62 3.63 7.64
C TYR A 88 -1.25 3.19 7.16
N VAL A 89 -0.65 2.22 7.87
CA VAL A 89 0.65 1.64 7.56
C VAL A 89 0.57 0.13 7.72
N LEU A 90 0.93 -0.62 6.68
CA LEU A 90 1.08 -2.07 6.77
C LEU A 90 2.44 -2.40 7.38
N SER A 91 2.46 -3.26 8.39
CA SER A 91 3.68 -3.94 8.83
C SER A 91 3.84 -5.24 8.04
N THR A 92 4.97 -5.43 7.41
CA THR A 92 5.33 -6.70 6.76
C THR A 92 5.91 -7.72 7.73
N TRP A 93 5.99 -7.37 9.02
CA TRP A 93 6.34 -8.30 10.07
C TRP A 93 5.08 -9.03 10.54
N PRO A 94 4.94 -10.33 10.20
CA PRO A 94 3.74 -11.06 10.55
C PRO A 94 3.67 -11.32 12.07
N ARG A 95 2.46 -11.34 12.57
CA ARG A 95 2.12 -11.77 13.92
C ARG A 95 1.38 -13.09 13.81
N GLU A 96 1.67 -14.00 14.70
CA GLU A 96 0.93 -15.25 14.79
C GLU A 96 -0.39 -15.02 15.53
N ASP A 97 -1.52 -15.37 14.91
CA ASP A 97 -2.80 -15.40 15.57
C ASP A 97 -2.79 -16.52 16.62
N SER A 98 -2.99 -16.15 17.88
CA SER A 98 -2.89 -17.08 19.01
C SER A 98 -3.94 -18.19 19.03
N LYS A 99 -5.01 -18.07 18.22
CA LYS A 99 -6.10 -19.04 18.14
C LYS A 99 -5.95 -19.99 16.96
N THR A 100 -5.52 -19.47 15.81
CA THR A 100 -5.43 -20.23 14.57
C THR A 100 -4.01 -20.67 14.24
N GLY A 101 -2.98 -20.03 14.81
CA GLY A 101 -1.57 -20.19 14.44
C GLY A 101 -1.22 -19.58 13.09
N GLU A 102 -2.16 -18.90 12.44
CA GLU A 102 -1.92 -18.25 11.17
C GLU A 102 -1.06 -17.01 11.34
N LYS A 103 -0.17 -16.79 10.37
CA LYS A 103 0.62 -15.57 10.33
C LYS A 103 -0.13 -14.48 9.61
N MET A 104 -0.29 -13.35 10.29
CA MET A 104 -1.05 -12.20 9.82
C MET A 104 -0.20 -10.94 9.86
N MET A 105 -0.25 -10.14 8.81
CA MET A 105 0.41 -8.85 8.73
C MET A 105 -0.55 -7.75 9.19
N PRO A 106 -0.24 -7.02 10.27
CA PRO A 106 -1.14 -6.02 10.82
C PRO A 106 -1.10 -4.72 9.99
N ILE A 107 -2.27 -4.12 9.82
CA ILE A 107 -2.43 -2.77 9.33
C ILE A 107 -2.65 -1.86 10.55
N TRP A 108 -1.70 -0.95 10.74
CA TRP A 108 -1.72 0.01 11.82
C TRP A 108 -2.40 1.29 11.38
N ARG A 109 -3.27 1.82 12.24
CA ARG A 109 -3.69 3.22 12.22
C ARG A 109 -2.86 3.96 13.25
N VAL A 110 -2.15 4.99 12.82
CA VAL A 110 -1.32 5.85 13.67
C VAL A 110 -1.94 7.24 13.66
N GLN A 111 -2.17 7.81 14.85
CA GLN A 111 -2.76 9.14 14.98
C GLN A 111 -1.75 10.23 14.58
N ASN A 112 -2.22 11.26 13.87
CA ASN A 112 -1.35 12.33 13.34
C ASN A 112 -0.75 13.24 14.41
N ASP A 113 -1.29 13.22 15.65
CA ASP A 113 -0.75 13.91 16.81
C ASP A 113 0.28 13.08 17.60
N GLY A 114 0.54 11.85 17.17
CA GLY A 114 1.47 10.94 17.83
C GLY A 114 0.98 10.38 19.16
N SER A 115 -0.29 10.54 19.51
CA SER A 115 -0.85 10.10 20.80
C SER A 115 -0.94 8.56 20.89
N GLY A 116 -1.06 7.86 19.77
CA GLY A 116 -1.19 6.41 19.77
C GLY A 116 -1.21 5.76 18.41
N LYS A 117 -1.30 4.44 18.46
CA LYS A 117 -1.54 3.58 17.30
C LYS A 117 -2.38 2.37 17.70
N GLU A 118 -3.10 1.82 16.75
CA GLU A 118 -3.91 0.62 16.93
C GLU A 118 -3.87 -0.26 15.69
N ILE A 119 -4.10 -1.56 15.84
CA ILE A 119 -4.30 -2.46 14.71
C ILE A 119 -5.77 -2.35 14.29
N VAL A 120 -6.00 -1.92 13.05
CA VAL A 120 -7.35 -1.78 12.49
C VAL A 120 -7.76 -3.00 11.67
N GLY A 121 -6.80 -3.78 11.22
CA GLY A 121 -7.06 -5.00 10.48
C GLY A 121 -5.78 -5.80 10.27
N GLU A 122 -5.96 -7.03 9.82
CA GLU A 122 -4.85 -7.93 9.54
C GLU A 122 -5.12 -8.64 8.22
N ILE A 123 -4.08 -8.81 7.43
CA ILE A 123 -4.11 -9.58 6.18
C ILE A 123 -3.20 -10.78 6.32
N PRO A 124 -3.52 -11.92 5.69
CA PRO A 124 -2.67 -13.10 5.73
C PRO A 124 -1.24 -12.79 5.26
N ASP A 125 -0.25 -13.43 5.89
CA ASP A 125 1.14 -13.37 5.46
C ASP A 125 1.26 -14.06 4.09
N ALA A 126 1.54 -13.28 3.07
CA ALA A 126 1.71 -13.76 1.72
C ALA A 126 2.96 -13.13 1.10
N SER A 127 3.65 -13.88 0.26
CA SER A 127 4.95 -13.52 -0.29
C SER A 127 4.97 -12.24 -1.15
N ALA A 128 3.81 -11.79 -1.65
CA ALA A 128 3.71 -10.66 -2.57
C ALA A 128 2.50 -9.77 -2.27
N VAL A 129 2.48 -9.16 -1.07
CA VAL A 129 1.37 -8.28 -0.71
C VAL A 129 1.59 -6.87 -1.22
N ASN A 130 0.76 -6.47 -2.20
CA ASN A 130 0.50 -5.06 -2.48
C ASN A 130 -0.75 -4.62 -1.72
N TYR A 131 -0.74 -3.41 -1.20
CA TYR A 131 -1.93 -2.82 -0.62
C TYR A 131 -2.06 -1.34 -0.97
N THR A 132 -3.28 -0.85 -0.92
CA THR A 132 -3.61 0.57 -1.08
C THR A 132 -4.83 0.91 -0.25
N VAL A 133 -4.89 2.15 0.25
CA VAL A 133 -6.10 2.72 0.84
C VAL A 133 -6.72 3.64 -0.19
N PHE A 134 -7.99 3.40 -0.49
CA PHE A 134 -8.69 4.11 -1.55
C PHE A 134 -10.18 4.14 -1.26
N GLN A 135 -10.81 5.32 -1.33
CA GLN A 135 -12.27 5.53 -1.10
C GLN A 135 -12.79 4.79 0.15
N ASP A 136 -12.18 5.06 1.30
CA ASP A 136 -12.56 4.51 2.60
C ASP A 136 -12.55 2.99 2.68
N LYS A 137 -11.70 2.36 1.88
CA LYS A 137 -11.45 0.92 1.88
C LYS A 137 -9.95 0.63 1.80
N ILE A 138 -9.59 -0.52 2.33
CA ILE A 138 -8.25 -1.09 2.16
C ILE A 138 -8.36 -2.17 1.09
N TYR A 139 -7.50 -2.10 0.09
CA TYR A 139 -7.37 -3.12 -0.93
C TYR A 139 -6.01 -3.78 -0.81
N TYR A 140 -5.96 -5.09 -0.96
CA TYR A 140 -4.73 -5.85 -0.89
C TYR A 140 -4.76 -7.04 -1.84
N THR A 141 -3.58 -7.51 -2.20
CA THR A 141 -3.42 -8.69 -3.04
C THR A 141 -3.21 -9.92 -2.18
N MET A 142 -3.69 -11.05 -2.67
CA MET A 142 -3.42 -12.38 -2.13
C MET A 142 -2.89 -13.26 -3.24
N GLU A 143 -1.97 -14.14 -2.88
CA GLU A 143 -1.45 -15.19 -3.73
C GLU A 143 -2.03 -16.52 -3.26
N ASP A 144 -2.65 -17.23 -4.17
CA ASP A 144 -3.21 -18.56 -3.93
C ASP A 144 -2.48 -19.59 -4.81
N ILE A 145 -2.22 -20.77 -4.27
CA ILE A 145 -1.65 -21.88 -5.03
C ILE A 145 -2.81 -22.73 -5.59
N ARG A 146 -2.87 -22.84 -6.90
CA ARG A 146 -3.83 -23.69 -7.62
C ARG A 146 -3.49 -25.17 -7.43
N THR A 147 -4.45 -26.04 -7.72
CA THR A 147 -4.28 -27.49 -7.64
C THR A 147 -3.22 -28.05 -8.63
N ASP A 148 -2.91 -27.30 -9.68
CA ASP A 148 -1.87 -27.60 -10.67
C ASP A 148 -0.48 -27.08 -10.28
N GLY A 149 -0.34 -26.52 -9.07
CA GLY A 149 0.92 -25.95 -8.58
C GLY A 149 1.22 -24.53 -9.09
N ASN A 150 0.39 -23.97 -9.96
CA ASN A 150 0.55 -22.60 -10.42
C ASN A 150 0.01 -21.60 -9.42
N TYR A 151 0.62 -20.42 -9.37
CA TYR A 151 0.14 -19.32 -8.56
C TYR A 151 -1.00 -18.58 -9.26
N GLN A 152 -1.94 -18.09 -8.49
CA GLN A 152 -3.02 -17.23 -8.93
C GLN A 152 -3.17 -16.07 -7.97
N PHE A 153 -3.38 -14.87 -8.49
CA PHE A 153 -3.53 -13.69 -7.67
C PHE A 153 -4.98 -13.24 -7.60
N SER A 154 -5.32 -12.70 -6.45
CA SER A 154 -6.63 -12.10 -6.20
C SER A 154 -6.48 -10.74 -5.54
N VAL A 155 -7.49 -9.88 -5.73
CA VAL A 155 -7.61 -8.61 -5.02
C VAL A 155 -8.77 -8.69 -4.06
N TRP A 156 -8.48 -8.33 -2.84
CA TRP A 156 -9.43 -8.28 -1.75
C TRP A 156 -9.69 -6.85 -1.31
N GLN A 157 -10.89 -6.61 -0.86
CA GLN A 157 -11.30 -5.36 -0.23
C GLN A 157 -11.59 -5.62 1.24
N MET A 158 -11.16 -4.68 2.09
CA MET A 158 -11.44 -4.68 3.52
C MET A 158 -11.99 -3.32 3.94
N SER A 159 -12.93 -3.28 4.88
CA SER A 159 -13.37 -2.04 5.52
C SER A 159 -12.22 -1.43 6.35
N LEU A 160 -12.25 -0.10 6.58
CA LEU A 160 -11.20 0.58 7.37
C LEU A 160 -11.10 0.07 8.82
N ASP A 161 -12.19 -0.49 9.36
CA ASP A 161 -12.20 -1.12 10.68
C ASP A 161 -11.79 -2.61 10.67
N GLY A 162 -11.38 -3.12 9.50
CA GLY A 162 -10.88 -4.47 9.32
C GLY A 162 -11.92 -5.61 9.40
N LYS A 163 -13.20 -5.30 9.65
CA LYS A 163 -14.21 -6.35 9.95
C LYS A 163 -14.77 -7.01 8.70
N GLU A 164 -15.01 -6.22 7.65
CA GLU A 164 -15.59 -6.75 6.42
C GLU A 164 -14.47 -7.02 5.41
N LYS A 165 -14.37 -8.26 4.96
CA LYS A 165 -13.40 -8.67 3.93
C LYS A 165 -14.12 -9.38 2.81
N LYS A 166 -13.82 -9.02 1.56
CA LYS A 166 -14.34 -9.73 0.39
C LYS A 166 -13.35 -9.74 -0.76
N GLN A 167 -13.31 -10.82 -1.49
CA GLN A 167 -12.62 -10.87 -2.77
C GLN A 167 -13.44 -10.09 -3.81
N ILE A 168 -12.78 -9.20 -4.53
CA ILE A 168 -13.42 -8.35 -5.56
C ILE A 168 -12.95 -8.69 -6.96
N TRP A 169 -11.80 -9.33 -7.09
CA TRP A 169 -11.22 -9.71 -8.36
C TRP A 169 -10.30 -10.91 -8.20
N GLN A 170 -10.18 -11.69 -9.27
CA GLN A 170 -9.26 -12.79 -9.39
C GLN A 170 -8.62 -12.75 -10.77
N GLY A 171 -7.30 -12.91 -10.83
CA GLY A 171 -6.54 -12.95 -12.05
C GLY A 171 -6.76 -14.24 -12.83
N ASP A 172 -6.56 -14.18 -14.12
CA ASP A 172 -6.65 -15.32 -15.06
C ASP A 172 -5.27 -15.80 -15.49
N LEU A 173 -4.22 -15.03 -15.22
CA LEU A 173 -2.85 -15.44 -15.57
C LEU A 173 -2.32 -16.45 -14.55
N TYR A 174 -1.45 -17.31 -15.04
CA TYR A 174 -0.80 -18.34 -14.25
C TYR A 174 0.58 -17.85 -13.79
N SER A 175 0.94 -18.20 -12.55
CA SER A 175 2.27 -18.02 -11.98
C SER A 175 2.88 -16.64 -12.23
N GLY A 176 2.00 -15.66 -12.19
CA GLY A 176 2.35 -14.25 -12.40
C GLY A 176 2.60 -13.52 -11.11
N TYR A 177 2.40 -12.22 -11.17
CA TYR A 177 2.41 -11.32 -10.01
C TYR A 177 1.57 -10.07 -10.29
N ILE A 178 1.12 -9.42 -9.24
CA ILE A 178 0.51 -8.10 -9.35
C ILE A 178 1.59 -7.05 -9.13
N SER A 179 1.96 -6.35 -10.19
CA SER A 179 2.99 -5.32 -10.15
C SER A 179 2.48 -4.00 -9.57
N THR A 180 1.19 -3.72 -9.73
CA THR A 180 0.59 -2.46 -9.27
C THR A 180 -0.82 -2.68 -8.77
N LEU A 181 -1.11 -2.10 -7.60
CA LEU A 181 -2.45 -1.96 -7.04
C LEU A 181 -2.59 -0.52 -6.56
N GLN A 182 -3.47 0.25 -7.20
CA GLN A 182 -3.55 1.70 -6.98
C GLN A 182 -4.95 2.25 -7.24
N GLY A 183 -5.43 3.16 -6.37
CA GLY A 183 -6.63 3.94 -6.63
C GLY A 183 -6.34 5.16 -7.50
N ILE A 184 -7.13 5.40 -8.55
CA ILE A 184 -7.01 6.55 -9.45
C ILE A 184 -8.41 7.06 -9.81
N GLY A 185 -8.78 8.26 -9.38
CA GLY A 185 -10.11 8.81 -9.58
C GLY A 185 -11.19 7.92 -8.96
N GLU A 186 -12.07 7.34 -9.77
CA GLU A 186 -13.12 6.41 -9.32
C GLU A 186 -12.76 4.93 -9.49
N TRP A 187 -11.51 4.63 -9.87
CA TRP A 187 -11.10 3.31 -10.30
C TRP A 187 -9.97 2.76 -9.44
N LEU A 188 -10.03 1.46 -9.20
CA LEU A 188 -8.89 0.70 -8.71
C LEU A 188 -8.14 0.10 -9.91
N TYR A 189 -6.90 0.51 -10.06
CA TYR A 189 -6.01 0.03 -11.09
C TYR A 189 -5.26 -1.19 -10.59
N VAL A 190 -5.29 -2.28 -11.37
CA VAL A 190 -4.57 -3.51 -11.08
C VAL A 190 -3.77 -3.91 -12.32
N SER A 191 -2.46 -4.02 -12.18
CA SER A 191 -1.58 -4.54 -13.23
C SER A 191 -1.10 -5.93 -12.83
N GLU A 192 -1.45 -6.91 -13.64
CA GLU A 192 -1.10 -8.32 -13.50
C GLU A 192 -0.14 -8.71 -14.62
N SER A 193 0.91 -9.44 -14.30
CA SER A 193 1.80 -10.09 -15.24
C SER A 193 1.87 -11.58 -14.94
N GLY A 194 1.94 -12.42 -15.96
CA GLY A 194 1.98 -13.87 -15.80
C GLY A 194 1.84 -14.60 -17.12
N CYS A 195 1.76 -15.89 -17.09
CA CYS A 195 1.57 -16.75 -18.27
C CYS A 195 0.09 -16.88 -18.62
N GLU A 196 -0.25 -16.94 -19.91
CA GLU A 196 -1.63 -17.20 -20.38
C GLU A 196 -2.01 -18.67 -20.22
N GLU A 197 -1.03 -19.55 -20.16
CA GLU A 197 -1.20 -20.99 -19.98
C GLU A 197 -0.52 -21.44 -18.69
N ALA A 198 -0.99 -22.53 -18.11
CA ALA A 198 -0.39 -23.12 -16.93
C ALA A 198 1.06 -23.53 -17.20
N ILE A 199 1.93 -23.23 -16.25
CA ILE A 199 3.34 -23.60 -16.33
C ILE A 199 3.48 -25.08 -15.91
N ASP A 200 4.14 -25.85 -16.75
CA ASP A 200 4.61 -27.18 -16.39
C ASP A 200 5.96 -27.06 -15.65
N TRP A 201 5.91 -27.01 -14.34
CA TRP A 201 7.10 -26.90 -13.49
C TRP A 201 8.03 -28.12 -13.55
N THR A 202 7.63 -29.19 -14.23
CA THR A 202 8.52 -30.33 -14.46
C THR A 202 9.49 -30.10 -15.63
N ASN A 203 9.27 -29.02 -16.40
CA ASN A 203 10.08 -28.66 -17.58
C ASN A 203 10.33 -27.14 -17.64
N GLU A 204 11.08 -26.64 -16.66
CA GLU A 204 11.35 -25.20 -16.48
C GLU A 204 12.15 -24.58 -17.65
N ASP A 205 12.88 -25.36 -18.44
CA ASP A 205 13.72 -24.87 -19.55
C ASP A 205 12.90 -24.22 -20.69
N ASN A 206 11.59 -24.42 -20.73
CA ASN A 206 10.72 -23.89 -21.77
C ASN A 206 10.02 -22.58 -21.42
N ILE A 207 10.28 -22.02 -20.23
CA ILE A 207 9.59 -20.81 -19.78
C ILE A 207 10.40 -19.56 -20.13
N ASP A 208 9.89 -18.74 -21.03
CA ASP A 208 10.48 -17.44 -21.36
C ASP A 208 9.88 -16.35 -20.42
N PHE A 209 10.47 -16.19 -19.25
CA PHE A 209 10.04 -15.19 -18.26
C PHE A 209 10.19 -13.74 -18.74
N GLU A 210 10.98 -13.47 -19.79
CA GLU A 210 11.15 -12.12 -20.32
C GLU A 210 9.97 -11.68 -21.20
N LYS A 211 9.16 -12.62 -21.66
CA LYS A 211 8.02 -12.38 -22.56
C LYS A 211 6.65 -12.55 -21.92
N LEU A 212 6.59 -12.51 -20.60
CA LEU A 212 5.31 -12.64 -19.91
C LEU A 212 4.35 -11.50 -20.30
N PRO A 213 3.11 -11.82 -20.69
CA PRO A 213 2.11 -10.81 -20.95
C PRO A 213 1.79 -10.00 -19.69
N THR A 214 1.60 -8.71 -19.87
CA THR A 214 1.11 -7.83 -18.80
C THR A 214 -0.30 -7.39 -19.12
N ARG A 215 -1.22 -7.58 -18.19
CA ARG A 215 -2.61 -7.16 -18.30
C ARG A 215 -2.91 -6.08 -17.29
N THR A 216 -3.68 -5.10 -17.75
CA THR A 216 -4.16 -4.00 -16.91
C THR A 216 -5.65 -4.11 -16.74
N ASN A 217 -6.09 -4.14 -15.50
CA ASN A 217 -7.48 -4.23 -15.12
C ASN A 217 -7.91 -2.97 -14.36
N TRP A 218 -9.06 -2.41 -14.75
CA TRP A 218 -9.70 -1.30 -14.08
C TRP A 218 -10.94 -1.81 -13.35
N LEU A 219 -10.91 -1.81 -12.04
CA LEU A 219 -12.02 -2.27 -11.22
C LEU A 219 -12.80 -1.05 -10.72
N LYS A 220 -14.06 -0.92 -11.11
CA LYS A 220 -14.94 0.13 -10.59
C LYS A 220 -15.57 -0.33 -9.28
N GLN A 221 -15.59 0.54 -8.28
CA GLN A 221 -16.30 0.24 -7.05
C GLN A 221 -17.80 0.01 -7.27
N GLU A 222 -18.38 -0.88 -6.44
CA GLU A 222 -19.72 -1.46 -6.59
C GLU A 222 -20.89 -0.51 -6.27
N ASN A 223 -20.94 0.68 -6.83
CA ASN A 223 -22.26 1.34 -6.93
C ASN A 223 -22.78 1.44 -8.36
N GLN A 224 -22.06 0.92 -9.34
CA GLN A 224 -22.53 0.94 -10.73
C GLN A 224 -22.13 -0.35 -11.47
N LYS A 225 -23.12 -1.16 -11.77
CA LYS A 225 -23.06 -2.30 -12.68
C LYS A 225 -22.62 -1.86 -14.08
N LYS A 226 -21.34 -2.04 -14.43
CA LYS A 226 -20.92 -2.28 -15.82
C LYS A 226 -19.45 -2.68 -15.85
N LYS A 227 -19.19 -3.94 -16.17
CA LYS A 227 -17.88 -4.43 -16.64
C LYS A 227 -17.52 -3.66 -17.92
N ARG A 228 -16.39 -2.96 -17.94
CA ARG A 228 -15.81 -2.44 -19.18
C ARG A 228 -14.54 -3.19 -19.52
N LYS A 229 -14.46 -3.52 -20.79
CA LYS A 229 -13.50 -4.33 -21.51
C LYS A 229 -12.06 -3.81 -21.37
N MET A 230 -11.12 -4.75 -21.24
CA MET A 230 -9.67 -4.57 -21.25
C MET A 230 -9.18 -3.65 -22.37
N ILE A 231 -8.24 -2.79 -22.05
CA ILE A 231 -7.42 -2.07 -23.03
C ILE A 231 -6.04 -2.75 -22.99
N TYR A 232 -5.67 -3.40 -24.09
CA TYR A 232 -4.33 -3.91 -24.32
C TYR A 232 -3.44 -2.73 -24.69
N LEU A 233 -2.41 -2.47 -23.92
CA LEU A 233 -1.26 -1.69 -24.35
C LEU A 233 -0.16 -2.68 -24.78
N LYS A 234 0.17 -2.65 -26.07
CA LYS A 234 1.33 -3.33 -26.64
C LYS A 234 2.60 -2.59 -26.28
#